data_f72699b62a9595984c8da455c6519794
#
_entry.id   f72699b62a9595984c8da455c6519794
#
_cell.length_a   1.000
_cell.length_b   1.000
_cell.length_c   1.000
_cell.angle_alpha   90.00
_cell.angle_beta   90.00
_cell.angle_gamma   90.00
#
_symmetry.space_group_name_H-M   'P 1'
#
loop_
_entity.id
_entity.type
_entity.pdbx_description
1 polymer ?
#
loop_
_entity_poly.entity_id
_entity_poly.type
_entity_poly.pdbx_seq_one_letter_code
_entity_poly.pdbx_strand_id
1 'polypeptide(L)'
;MTLFNQINKILLLSLLFINSAHSVSVFPRGCEVSGFGYQQNFLILNETGQQSYYLIQNRSDAKIELERHETGDVFMSPPLQATLEPMNWAAFASDVKNLNFKCYKHIEENTTTVDCRDVLEVCQYPRVRFALSNMGNYWISSNKSQNDVIQDSVAKGIYLKW
;
A
#
# COMPACT_ATOMS: atom_id res chain seq x y z
N MET A 1 -46.03 14.77 -34.18
CA MET A 1 -45.21 13.56 -34.01
C MET A 1 -43.70 13.83 -34.09
N THR A 2 -43.25 15.07 -34.01
CA THR A 2 -41.83 15.48 -34.18
C THR A 2 -41.13 15.94 -32.90
N LEU A 3 -41.89 16.29 -31.86
CA LEU A 3 -41.28 16.75 -30.58
C LEU A 3 -40.74 15.62 -29.71
N PHE A 4 -41.39 14.45 -29.71
CA PHE A 4 -40.98 13.28 -28.90
C PHE A 4 -39.62 12.66 -29.37
N ASN A 5 -39.31 12.85 -30.65
CA ASN A 5 -38.06 12.29 -31.21
C ASN A 5 -36.81 13.14 -30.95
N GLN A 6 -37.00 14.41 -30.62
CA GLN A 6 -35.93 15.34 -30.25
C GLN A 6 -35.48 15.14 -28.78
N ILE A 7 -36.41 14.87 -27.88
CA ILE A 7 -36.13 14.67 -26.44
C ILE A 7 -35.34 13.40 -26.25
N ASN A 8 -35.63 12.32 -26.93
CA ASN A 8 -34.90 11.07 -26.86
C ASN A 8 -33.45 11.16 -27.38
N LYS A 9 -33.17 12.03 -28.37
CA LYS A 9 -31.79 12.23 -28.82
C LYS A 9 -30.95 13.03 -27.89
N ILE A 10 -31.54 13.97 -27.14
CA ILE A 10 -30.81 14.78 -26.16
C ILE A 10 -30.53 13.93 -24.89
N LEU A 11 -31.44 13.05 -24.51
CA LEU A 11 -31.24 12.14 -23.37
C LEU A 11 -30.16 11.08 -23.65
N LEU A 12 -30.02 10.62 -24.90
CA LEU A 12 -28.98 9.66 -25.28
C LEU A 12 -27.57 10.29 -25.34
N LEU A 13 -27.48 11.58 -25.65
CA LEU A 13 -26.18 12.27 -25.70
C LEU A 13 -25.62 12.61 -24.32
N SER A 14 -26.49 12.78 -23.32
CA SER A 14 -26.06 13.08 -21.93
C SER A 14 -25.53 11.86 -21.18
N LEU A 15 -25.80 10.64 -21.65
CA LEU A 15 -25.28 9.40 -21.06
C LEU A 15 -23.86 9.02 -21.51
N LEU A 16 -23.28 9.74 -22.49
CA LEU A 16 -21.95 9.45 -23.02
C LEU A 16 -20.81 10.24 -22.33
N PHE A 17 -21.15 11.15 -21.42
CA PHE A 17 -20.16 11.76 -20.52
C PHE A 17 -20.04 10.94 -19.23
N ILE A 18 -19.82 9.63 -19.34
CA ILE A 18 -19.25 8.87 -18.26
C ILE A 18 -17.81 9.38 -18.15
N ASN A 19 -17.62 10.33 -17.24
CA ASN A 19 -16.31 10.78 -16.84
C ASN A 19 -15.50 9.54 -16.48
N SER A 20 -14.57 9.17 -17.33
CA SER A 20 -13.45 8.33 -16.93
C SER A 20 -12.72 9.12 -15.87
N ALA A 21 -13.10 8.92 -14.60
CA ALA A 21 -12.31 9.35 -13.48
C ALA A 21 -10.98 8.63 -13.65
N HIS A 22 -10.03 9.30 -14.29
CA HIS A 22 -8.65 8.87 -14.25
C HIS A 22 -8.30 8.89 -12.77
N SER A 23 -8.17 7.72 -12.18
CA SER A 23 -7.62 7.61 -10.83
C SER A 23 -6.23 8.22 -10.91
N VAL A 24 -6.10 9.44 -10.43
CA VAL A 24 -4.78 10.06 -10.25
C VAL A 24 -4.05 9.10 -9.33
N SER A 25 -2.94 8.54 -9.80
CA SER A 25 -2.11 7.67 -8.98
C SER A 25 -1.77 8.40 -7.69
N VAL A 26 -2.17 7.84 -6.58
CA VAL A 26 -1.90 8.39 -5.25
C VAL A 26 -0.41 8.27 -4.93
N PHE A 27 0.31 7.41 -5.66
CA PHE A 27 1.73 7.12 -5.44
C PHE A 27 2.66 8.03 -6.25
N PRO A 28 3.87 8.27 -5.73
CA PRO A 28 4.89 9.06 -6.41
C PRO A 28 5.33 8.41 -7.73
N ARG A 29 5.89 9.22 -8.61
CA ARG A 29 6.39 8.75 -9.91
C ARG A 29 7.51 7.73 -9.75
N GLY A 30 7.44 6.64 -10.52
CA GLY A 30 8.42 5.56 -10.47
C GLY A 30 8.15 4.53 -9.39
N CYS A 31 7.05 4.65 -8.66
CA CYS A 31 6.55 3.61 -7.78
C CYS A 31 5.78 2.56 -8.59
N GLU A 32 6.20 1.32 -8.53
CA GLU A 32 5.62 0.21 -9.28
C GLU A 32 4.55 -0.49 -8.42
N VAL A 33 3.28 -0.32 -8.77
CA VAL A 33 2.16 -0.93 -8.03
C VAL A 33 2.12 -2.45 -8.20
N SER A 34 2.74 -2.98 -9.26
CA SER A 34 2.76 -4.41 -9.57
C SER A 34 3.99 -5.17 -9.10
N GLY A 35 4.91 -4.53 -8.41
CA GLY A 35 6.21 -5.09 -8.02
C GLY A 35 6.19 -6.00 -6.77
N PHE A 36 5.02 -6.38 -6.26
CA PHE A 36 4.88 -7.21 -5.08
C PHE A 36 3.83 -8.30 -5.30
N GLY A 37 4.03 -9.43 -4.63
CA GLY A 37 3.11 -10.57 -4.71
C GLY A 37 2.06 -10.54 -3.59
N TYR A 38 0.87 -10.97 -3.94
CA TYR A 38 -0.16 -11.36 -2.99
C TYR A 38 -0.38 -12.87 -3.13
N GLN A 39 -0.17 -13.61 -2.07
CA GLN A 39 -0.37 -15.05 -2.04
C GLN A 39 -1.16 -15.45 -0.79
N GLN A 40 -2.24 -16.19 -0.98
CA GLN A 40 -3.03 -16.76 0.11
C GLN A 40 -3.42 -15.75 1.22
N ASN A 41 -3.90 -14.57 0.84
CA ASN A 41 -4.27 -13.47 1.75
C ASN A 41 -3.09 -12.74 2.42
N PHE A 42 -1.85 -13.09 2.08
CA PHE A 42 -0.66 -12.39 2.57
C PHE A 42 -0.21 -11.29 1.60
N LEU A 43 0.33 -10.23 2.15
CA LEU A 43 1.18 -9.31 1.40
C LEU A 43 2.61 -9.86 1.44
N ILE A 44 3.18 -10.16 0.28
CA ILE A 44 4.57 -10.61 0.13
C ILE A 44 5.39 -9.45 -0.41
N LEU A 45 6.32 -8.96 0.38
CA LEU A 45 7.26 -7.93 -0.04
C LEU A 45 8.61 -8.56 -0.37
N ASN A 46 9.32 -7.90 -1.31
CA ASN A 46 10.71 -8.21 -1.64
C ASN A 46 10.96 -9.65 -2.12
N GLU A 47 10.21 -10.10 -3.12
CA GLU A 47 10.40 -11.43 -3.72
C GLU A 47 11.81 -11.65 -4.29
N THR A 48 12.47 -10.59 -4.74
CA THR A 48 13.81 -10.66 -5.35
C THR A 48 14.96 -10.64 -4.34
N GLY A 49 14.72 -10.18 -3.11
CA GLY A 49 15.77 -9.96 -2.12
C GLY A 49 16.68 -8.76 -2.42
N GLN A 50 16.32 -7.89 -3.37
CA GLN A 50 17.04 -6.63 -3.61
C GLN A 50 16.56 -5.57 -2.63
N GLN A 51 17.44 -4.64 -2.28
CA GLN A 51 17.08 -3.51 -1.45
C GLN A 51 15.93 -2.72 -2.09
N SER A 52 14.81 -2.68 -1.42
CA SER A 52 13.57 -2.09 -1.92
C SER A 52 12.91 -1.23 -0.84
N TYR A 53 12.21 -0.22 -1.29
CA TYR A 53 11.42 0.68 -0.47
C TYR A 53 9.95 0.57 -0.88
N TYR A 54 9.07 0.47 0.08
CA TYR A 54 7.64 0.31 -0.10
C TYR A 54 6.88 1.44 0.56
N LEU A 55 5.87 1.95 -0.15
CA LEU A 55 4.81 2.77 0.41
C LEU A 55 3.55 1.93 0.52
N ILE A 56 2.95 1.94 1.69
CA ILE A 56 1.76 1.14 2.04
C ILE A 56 0.69 2.10 2.53
N GLN A 57 -0.49 2.08 1.91
CA GLN A 57 -1.65 2.84 2.33
C GLN A 57 -2.76 1.91 2.79
N ASN A 58 -3.36 2.22 3.95
CA ASN A 58 -4.63 1.62 4.35
C ASN A 58 -5.78 2.30 3.57
N ARG A 59 -6.44 1.57 2.69
CA ARG A 59 -7.57 2.06 1.90
C ARG A 59 -8.93 1.70 2.49
N SER A 60 -8.93 0.97 3.58
CA SER A 60 -10.17 0.59 4.26
C SER A 60 -10.67 1.70 5.19
N ASP A 61 -11.89 1.54 5.63
CA ASP A 61 -12.58 2.38 6.61
C ASP A 61 -12.28 2.00 8.06
N ALA A 62 -11.42 1.02 8.29
CA ALA A 62 -11.08 0.52 9.60
C ALA A 62 -9.56 0.47 9.82
N LYS A 63 -9.16 0.34 11.06
CA LYS A 63 -7.78 0.14 11.44
C LYS A 63 -7.28 -1.21 10.94
N ILE A 64 -6.14 -1.21 10.24
CA ILE A 64 -5.47 -2.40 9.74
C ILE A 64 -4.16 -2.58 10.49
N GLU A 65 -3.92 -3.80 10.93
CA GLU A 65 -2.66 -4.23 11.50
C GLU A 65 -1.97 -5.18 10.53
N LEU A 66 -0.70 -4.88 10.22
CA LEU A 66 0.19 -5.77 9.49
C LEU A 66 1.09 -6.48 10.49
N GLU A 67 1.05 -7.79 10.48
CA GLU A 67 1.92 -8.62 11.31
C GLU A 67 2.77 -9.52 10.41
N ARG A 68 4.09 -9.54 10.62
CA ARG A 68 4.96 -10.44 9.91
C ARG A 68 4.60 -11.88 10.24
N HIS A 69 4.34 -12.66 9.19
CA HIS A 69 4.13 -14.10 9.31
C HIS A 69 5.42 -14.83 8.96
N GLU A 70 6.00 -15.47 9.96
CA GLU A 70 7.19 -16.31 9.76
C GLU A 70 6.78 -17.72 9.39
N THR A 71 7.31 -18.20 8.27
CA THR A 71 7.23 -19.62 7.89
C THR A 71 8.57 -20.27 8.25
N GLY A 72 8.61 -20.96 9.39
CA GLY A 72 9.79 -21.73 9.84
C GLY A 72 10.45 -21.22 11.12
N ASP A 73 11.33 -22.06 11.68
CA ASP A 73 12.01 -21.88 12.98
C ASP A 73 13.08 -20.77 13.02
N VAL A 74 12.85 -19.65 12.37
CA VAL A 74 13.80 -18.56 12.40
C VAL A 74 13.46 -17.64 13.58
N PHE A 75 14.11 -17.88 14.71
CA PHE A 75 14.20 -16.95 15.82
C PHE A 75 14.91 -15.67 15.37
N MET A 76 14.24 -14.79 14.69
CA MET A 76 14.81 -13.49 14.33
C MET A 76 13.85 -12.38 14.69
N SER A 77 14.23 -11.65 15.70
CA SER A 77 13.88 -10.25 15.97
C SER A 77 12.44 -9.95 16.41
N PRO A 78 12.23 -8.79 17.06
CA PRO A 78 10.91 -8.40 17.50
C PRO A 78 9.92 -8.47 16.33
N PRO A 79 8.68 -8.86 16.58
CA PRO A 79 7.68 -8.99 15.53
C PRO A 79 7.60 -7.68 14.75
N LEU A 80 7.84 -7.76 13.43
CA LEU A 80 7.63 -6.61 12.56
C LEU A 80 6.13 -6.41 12.45
N GLN A 81 5.64 -5.42 13.14
CA GLN A 81 4.23 -5.07 13.24
C GLN A 81 4.04 -3.60 12.89
N ALA A 82 3.02 -3.30 12.16
CA ALA A 82 2.59 -1.94 11.90
C ALA A 82 1.08 -1.83 11.97
N THR A 83 0.61 -0.78 12.58
CA THR A 83 -0.80 -0.43 12.62
C THR A 83 -1.04 0.79 11.76
N LEU A 84 -2.10 0.76 10.93
CA LEU A 84 -2.50 1.84 10.06
C LEU A 84 -3.95 2.20 10.31
N GLU A 85 -4.20 3.41 10.76
CA GLU A 85 -5.56 3.98 10.81
C GLU A 85 -6.11 4.18 9.38
N PRO A 86 -7.42 4.36 9.21
CA PRO A 86 -8.01 4.62 7.91
C PRO A 86 -7.29 5.72 7.14
N MET A 87 -6.97 5.46 5.87
CA MET A 87 -6.28 6.38 4.96
C MET A 87 -4.84 6.74 5.34
N ASN A 88 -4.32 6.23 6.46
CA ASN A 88 -2.94 6.46 6.86
C ASN A 88 -1.95 5.59 6.08
N TRP A 89 -0.70 6.01 6.14
CA TRP A 89 0.40 5.47 5.38
C TRP A 89 1.49 4.90 6.27
N ALA A 90 2.24 3.96 5.69
CA ALA A 90 3.54 3.52 6.19
C ALA A 90 4.56 3.50 5.07
N ALA A 91 5.82 3.62 5.46
CA ALA A 91 6.97 3.40 4.60
C ALA A 91 7.86 2.32 5.20
N PHE A 92 8.21 1.34 4.39
CA PHE A 92 8.98 0.19 4.78
C PHE A 92 10.14 -0.05 3.83
N ALA A 93 11.28 -0.44 4.35
CA ALA A 93 12.45 -0.75 3.55
C ALA A 93 13.07 -2.09 3.97
N SER A 94 13.48 -2.90 3.01
CA SER A 94 14.09 -4.19 3.29
C SER A 94 14.96 -4.68 2.13
N ASP A 95 15.97 -5.48 2.47
CA ASP A 95 16.75 -6.35 1.57
C ASP A 95 16.49 -7.84 1.84
N VAL A 96 15.65 -8.15 2.82
CA VAL A 96 15.27 -9.53 3.16
C VAL A 96 14.24 -10.04 2.17
N LYS A 97 14.52 -11.21 1.60
CA LYS A 97 13.65 -11.85 0.60
C LYS A 97 12.41 -12.46 1.23
N ASN A 98 11.28 -12.35 0.53
CA ASN A 98 10.00 -13.00 0.87
C ASN A 98 9.48 -12.65 2.27
N LEU A 99 9.33 -11.36 2.53
CA LEU A 99 8.67 -10.90 3.75
C LEU A 99 7.16 -11.03 3.63
N ASN A 100 6.59 -11.92 4.40
CA ASN A 100 5.15 -12.18 4.41
C ASN A 100 4.48 -11.43 5.54
N PHE A 101 3.41 -10.71 5.24
CA PHE A 101 2.58 -10.02 6.23
C PHE A 101 1.15 -10.51 6.15
N LYS A 102 0.56 -10.79 7.31
CA LYS A 102 -0.89 -10.95 7.48
C LYS A 102 -1.51 -9.59 7.76
N CYS A 103 -2.75 -9.43 7.30
CA CYS A 103 -3.55 -8.26 7.58
C CYS A 103 -4.71 -8.62 8.51
N TYR A 104 -4.86 -7.82 9.57
CA TYR A 104 -5.94 -7.91 10.51
C TYR A 104 -6.74 -6.61 10.49
N LYS A 105 -8.05 -6.74 10.32
CA LYS A 105 -8.99 -5.60 10.37
C LYS A 105 -9.59 -5.54 11.76
N HIS A 106 -9.50 -4.36 12.38
CA HIS A 106 -10.06 -4.07 13.69
C HIS A 106 -11.35 -3.27 13.53
N ILE A 107 -12.46 -3.81 14.01
CA ILE A 107 -13.76 -3.13 14.08
C ILE A 107 -14.24 -3.25 15.52
N GLU A 108 -14.27 -2.12 16.22
CA GLU A 108 -14.57 -2.08 17.67
C GLU A 108 -13.65 -3.02 18.44
N GLU A 109 -14.20 -4.03 19.14
CA GLU A 109 -13.42 -5.01 19.91
C GLU A 109 -13.08 -6.29 19.11
N ASN A 110 -13.55 -6.37 17.85
CA ASN A 110 -13.36 -7.54 17.00
C ASN A 110 -12.15 -7.39 16.09
N THR A 111 -11.36 -8.45 16.01
CA THR A 111 -10.23 -8.56 15.07
C THR A 111 -10.47 -9.71 14.11
N THR A 112 -10.40 -9.45 12.83
CA THR A 112 -10.60 -10.45 11.78
C THR A 112 -9.43 -10.44 10.81
N THR A 113 -8.97 -11.64 10.41
CA THR A 113 -7.99 -11.76 9.32
C THR A 113 -8.68 -11.43 8.00
N VAL A 114 -8.03 -10.57 7.21
CA VAL A 114 -8.54 -10.14 5.89
C VAL A 114 -7.48 -10.35 4.82
N ASP A 115 -7.92 -10.40 3.55
CA ASP A 115 -6.97 -10.36 2.43
C ASP A 115 -6.34 -8.96 2.38
N CYS A 116 -5.01 -8.90 2.40
CA CYS A 116 -4.30 -7.62 2.34
C CYS A 116 -4.63 -6.81 1.08
N ARG A 117 -5.00 -7.47 -0.04
CA ARG A 117 -5.39 -6.81 -1.30
C ARG A 117 -6.66 -5.98 -1.18
N ASP A 118 -7.56 -6.39 -0.29
CA ASP A 118 -8.86 -5.73 -0.13
C ASP A 118 -8.75 -4.44 0.69
N VAL A 119 -7.69 -4.32 1.49
CA VAL A 119 -7.55 -3.26 2.49
C VAL A 119 -6.33 -2.37 2.29
N LEU A 120 -5.32 -2.82 1.57
CA LEU A 120 -4.07 -2.08 1.34
C LEU A 120 -3.86 -1.75 -0.13
N GLU A 121 -3.26 -0.61 -0.36
CA GLU A 121 -2.60 -0.29 -1.61
C GLU A 121 -1.10 -0.15 -1.35
N VAL A 122 -0.30 -0.82 -2.16
CA VAL A 122 1.15 -0.91 -1.95
C VAL A 122 1.86 -0.61 -3.25
N CYS A 123 2.91 0.19 -3.17
CA CYS A 123 3.82 0.37 -4.28
C CYS A 123 5.27 0.20 -3.87
N GLN A 124 6.10 -0.21 -4.81
CA GLN A 124 7.50 -0.53 -4.62
C GLN A 124 8.40 0.40 -5.43
N TYR A 125 9.44 0.90 -4.77
CA TYR A 125 10.63 1.45 -5.43
C TYR A 125 11.73 0.38 -5.40
N PRO A 126 12.00 -0.28 -6.52
CA PRO A 126 13.07 -1.26 -6.58
C PRO A 126 14.43 -0.56 -6.59
N ARG A 127 15.43 -1.21 -5.99
CA ARG A 127 16.84 -0.77 -6.03
C ARG A 127 17.10 0.60 -5.42
N VAL A 128 16.30 1.02 -4.47
CA VAL A 128 16.56 2.24 -3.71
C VAL A 128 17.74 1.99 -2.78
N ARG A 129 18.78 2.81 -2.89
CA ARG A 129 19.95 2.72 -2.01
C ARG A 129 19.69 3.60 -0.78
N PHE A 130 19.71 2.99 0.38
CA PHE A 130 19.63 3.66 1.68
C PHE A 130 20.33 2.82 2.74
N ALA A 131 20.66 3.42 3.87
CA ALA A 131 21.23 2.69 4.99
C ALA A 131 20.11 1.91 5.70
N LEU A 132 20.16 0.58 5.64
CA LEU A 132 19.29 -0.29 6.43
C LEU A 132 19.82 -0.42 7.87
N SER A 133 18.92 -0.78 8.78
CA SER A 133 19.32 -1.28 10.09
C SER A 133 20.09 -2.60 9.93
N ASN A 134 20.89 -2.97 10.94
CA ASN A 134 21.65 -4.22 10.94
C ASN A 134 20.79 -5.49 10.81
N MET A 135 19.48 -5.35 10.82
CA MET A 135 18.50 -6.44 10.75
C MET A 135 17.83 -6.57 9.38
N GLY A 136 18.21 -5.74 8.40
CA GLY A 136 17.68 -5.80 7.04
C GLY A 136 16.22 -5.36 6.86
N ASN A 137 15.51 -5.08 7.95
CA ASN A 137 14.11 -4.68 7.95
C ASN A 137 13.93 -3.36 8.67
N TYR A 138 13.21 -2.43 8.06
CA TYR A 138 13.12 -1.10 8.60
C TYR A 138 11.79 -0.41 8.28
N TRP A 139 11.02 -0.14 9.31
CA TRP A 139 9.92 0.80 9.24
C TRP A 139 10.47 2.23 9.28
N ILE A 140 10.37 2.94 8.15
CA ILE A 140 10.82 4.33 8.03
C ILE A 140 9.78 5.25 8.65
N SER A 141 8.51 4.93 8.42
CA SER A 141 7.37 5.65 8.94
C SER A 141 6.19 4.69 9.08
N SER A 142 5.31 4.91 10.03
CA SER A 142 4.10 4.11 10.23
C SER A 142 2.98 4.94 10.82
N ASN A 143 1.76 4.67 10.36
CA ASN A 143 0.52 5.29 10.83
C ASN A 143 0.52 6.83 10.77
N LYS A 144 0.94 7.38 9.66
CA LYS A 144 1.07 8.82 9.45
C LYS A 144 0.35 9.29 8.20
N SER A 145 0.17 10.60 8.08
CA SER A 145 -0.28 11.19 6.83
C SER A 145 0.75 11.00 5.71
N GLN A 146 0.31 11.12 4.47
CA GLN A 146 1.20 11.05 3.30
C GLN A 146 2.37 12.04 3.39
N ASN A 147 2.10 13.29 3.79
CA ASN A 147 3.14 14.32 3.91
C ASN A 147 4.19 13.97 4.97
N ASP A 148 3.77 13.44 6.11
CA ASP A 148 4.69 13.05 7.18
C ASP A 148 5.57 11.88 6.74
N VAL A 149 5.00 10.90 6.02
CA VAL A 149 5.77 9.78 5.45
C VAL A 149 6.82 10.27 4.46
N ILE A 150 6.50 11.28 3.65
CA ILE A 150 7.46 11.92 2.75
C ILE A 150 8.60 12.56 3.54
N GLN A 151 8.28 13.33 4.58
CA GLN A 151 9.28 14.00 5.41
C GLN A 151 10.18 13.00 6.14
N ASP A 152 9.61 11.95 6.71
CA ASP A 152 10.36 10.86 7.35
C ASP A 152 11.31 10.18 6.36
N SER A 153 10.86 9.98 5.12
CA SER A 153 11.66 9.38 4.04
C SER A 153 12.83 10.28 3.65
N VAL A 154 12.57 11.59 3.49
CA VAL A 154 13.62 12.58 3.20
C VAL A 154 14.64 12.64 4.33
N ALA A 155 14.23 12.58 5.59
CA ALA A 155 15.11 12.53 6.75
C ALA A 155 16.04 11.30 6.75
N LYS A 156 15.68 10.24 6.02
CA LYS A 156 16.48 9.03 5.79
C LYS A 156 17.25 9.04 4.46
N GLY A 157 17.24 10.15 3.73
CA GLY A 157 17.89 10.29 2.43
C GLY A 157 17.14 9.70 1.26
N ILE A 158 15.84 9.39 1.42
CA ILE A 158 14.99 8.83 0.37
C ILE A 158 14.12 9.95 -0.20
N TYR A 159 14.42 10.36 -1.43
CA TYR A 159 13.74 11.46 -2.11
C TYR A 159 12.71 10.92 -3.10
N LEU A 160 11.43 11.10 -2.79
CA LEU A 160 10.31 10.68 -3.62
C LEU A 160 9.87 11.82 -4.53
N LYS A 161 9.58 11.52 -5.80
CA LYS A 161 9.05 12.48 -6.79
C LYS A 161 7.56 12.24 -6.96
N TRP A 162 6.74 13.19 -6.56
CA TRP A 162 5.27 13.15 -6.68
C TRP A 162 4.77 13.85 -7.95
#